data_4e95bd8f0343295525512759dd9cb168
#
_entry.id   4e95bd8f0343295525512759dd9cb168
#
_cell.length_a   1.000
_cell.length_b   1.000
_cell.length_c   1.000
_cell.angle_alpha   90.00
_cell.angle_beta   90.00
_cell.angle_gamma   90.00
#
_symmetry.space_group_name_H-M   'P 1'
#
loop_
_entity.id
_entity.type
_entity.pdbx_description
1 polymer ?
#
loop_
_entity_poly.entity_id
_entity_poly.type
_entity_poly.pdbx_seq_one_letter_code
_entity_poly.pdbx_strand_id
1 'polypeptide(L)'
;MTQLLISVKNVEEALLALAYGADIIDLKDPNVGALGALDMPTSLAIFAAMKHESSKQISGQNSGLIFSATVGENHENLDTLIAAIEQRATIGQVIIKIAVSVLFNDEIFFVEMRKLSNAGVKIVAVFFADERVDLTLLPTLKQAGFYGAMLDTKNKHKNLLQTQTIEDLALFTHFCHQHSLKSGLAGSLHAQHIDTLLALNATYMGFRGGVCNNLKRISNLNGTKIDEVKKLLHTHNNYSTKMKKIIPLALHS
;
A
#
# COMPACT_ATOMS: atom_id res chain seq x y z
N MET A 1 6.45 -7.53 -10.92
CA MET A 1 5.98 -8.51 -9.92
C MET A 1 5.22 -7.74 -8.85
N THR A 2 3.98 -8.14 -8.55
CA THR A 2 3.16 -7.49 -7.53
C THR A 2 3.67 -7.83 -6.13
N GLN A 3 3.89 -6.83 -5.30
CA GLN A 3 4.40 -6.95 -3.94
C GLN A 3 3.28 -7.19 -2.94
N LEU A 4 3.58 -7.93 -1.86
CA LEU A 4 2.69 -8.19 -0.76
C LEU A 4 2.86 -7.14 0.35
N LEU A 5 1.82 -6.34 0.58
CA LEU A 5 1.74 -5.41 1.69
C LEU A 5 0.88 -6.00 2.82
N ILE A 6 1.42 -6.06 4.03
CA ILE A 6 0.70 -6.51 5.23
C ILE A 6 0.63 -5.36 6.24
N SER A 7 -0.59 -4.96 6.61
CA SER A 7 -0.79 -3.98 7.69
C SER A 7 -0.63 -4.65 9.05
N VAL A 8 0.16 -4.05 9.93
CA VAL A 8 0.54 -4.55 11.25
C VAL A 8 0.27 -3.52 12.34
N LYS A 9 -0.06 -3.96 13.55
CA LYS A 9 -0.40 -3.10 14.70
C LYS A 9 0.61 -3.17 15.86
N ASN A 10 1.57 -4.11 15.82
CA ASN A 10 2.60 -4.29 16.85
C ASN A 10 3.82 -5.04 16.30
N VAL A 11 4.86 -5.16 17.12
CA VAL A 11 6.12 -5.82 16.76
C VAL A 11 5.92 -7.30 16.42
N GLU A 12 5.10 -8.02 17.17
CA GLU A 12 4.86 -9.45 16.95
C GLU A 12 4.26 -9.69 15.56
N GLU A 13 3.27 -8.87 15.16
CA GLU A 13 2.67 -8.96 13.84
C GLU A 13 3.66 -8.59 12.73
N ALA A 14 4.53 -7.61 12.96
CA ALA A 14 5.55 -7.22 11.99
C ALA A 14 6.57 -8.34 11.75
N LEU A 15 7.07 -8.97 12.82
CA LEU A 15 7.97 -10.11 12.73
C LEU A 15 7.29 -11.31 12.05
N LEU A 16 6.03 -11.58 12.38
CA LEU A 16 5.26 -12.64 11.72
C LEU A 16 5.10 -12.34 10.22
N ALA A 17 4.71 -11.12 9.85
CA ALA A 17 4.55 -10.73 8.45
C ALA A 17 5.86 -10.87 7.66
N LEU A 18 6.99 -10.47 8.24
CA LEU A 18 8.31 -10.65 7.64
C LEU A 18 8.65 -12.12 7.45
N ALA A 19 8.47 -12.94 8.48
CA ALA A 19 8.78 -14.37 8.46
C ALA A 19 8.01 -15.13 7.36
N TYR A 20 6.80 -14.67 7.03
CA TYR A 20 5.95 -15.22 5.97
C TYR A 20 6.02 -14.45 4.65
N GLY A 21 7.04 -13.60 4.47
CA GLY A 21 7.45 -13.05 3.18
C GLY A 21 6.68 -11.82 2.73
N ALA A 22 6.17 -11.00 3.64
CA ALA A 22 5.68 -9.66 3.29
C ALA A 22 6.83 -8.82 2.68
N ASP A 23 6.53 -8.11 1.58
CA ASP A 23 7.48 -7.22 0.92
C ASP A 23 7.39 -5.80 1.51
N ILE A 24 6.21 -5.42 2.01
CA ILE A 24 5.92 -4.11 2.59
C ILE A 24 5.24 -4.32 3.95
N ILE A 25 5.84 -3.76 5.00
CA ILE A 25 5.26 -3.70 6.34
C ILE A 25 4.56 -2.36 6.51
N ASP A 26 3.25 -2.40 6.72
CA ASP A 26 2.38 -1.22 6.78
C ASP A 26 1.95 -0.93 8.22
N LEU A 27 2.45 0.17 8.79
CA LEU A 27 2.17 0.59 10.15
C LEU A 27 0.77 1.22 10.23
N LYS A 28 -0.19 0.52 10.84
CA LYS A 28 -1.59 0.90 10.81
C LYS A 28 -2.35 0.39 12.03
N ASP A 29 -3.14 1.27 12.67
CA ASP A 29 -4.09 0.86 13.71
C ASP A 29 -5.41 0.40 13.07
N PRO A 30 -5.77 -0.90 13.15
CA PRO A 30 -7.02 -1.39 12.59
C PRO A 30 -8.25 -0.97 13.39
N ASN A 31 -8.12 -0.42 14.60
CA ASN A 31 -9.24 0.01 15.43
C ASN A 31 -9.72 1.41 15.06
N VAL A 32 -8.88 2.22 14.40
CA VAL A 32 -9.16 3.63 14.09
C VAL A 32 -9.31 3.81 12.57
N GLY A 33 -10.53 3.67 12.06
CA GLY A 33 -10.87 3.93 10.65
C GLY A 33 -10.14 3.06 9.63
N ALA A 34 -10.20 3.45 8.38
CA ALA A 34 -9.57 2.74 7.26
C ALA A 34 -8.05 3.02 7.19
N LEU A 35 -7.60 4.23 7.56
CA LEU A 35 -6.20 4.64 7.58
C LEU A 35 -5.75 5.07 9.00
N GLY A 36 -6.21 4.35 10.03
CA GLY A 36 -5.87 4.67 11.42
C GLY A 36 -4.36 4.76 11.63
N ALA A 37 -3.91 5.90 12.17
CA ALA A 37 -2.50 6.11 12.47
C ALA A 37 -2.10 5.30 13.71
N LEU A 38 -1.07 4.47 13.58
CA LEU A 38 -0.48 3.78 14.72
C LEU A 38 0.29 4.80 15.59
N ASP A 39 0.30 4.65 16.90
CA ASP A 39 1.06 5.56 17.76
C ASP A 39 2.57 5.55 17.46
N MET A 40 3.26 6.64 17.76
CA MET A 40 4.69 6.80 17.43
C MET A 40 5.59 5.84 18.22
N PRO A 41 5.40 5.61 19.53
CA PRO A 41 6.21 4.63 20.26
C PRO A 41 6.14 3.23 19.65
N THR A 42 4.94 2.74 19.34
CA THR A 42 4.75 1.44 18.68
C THR A 42 5.36 1.41 17.28
N SER A 43 5.20 2.49 16.51
CA SER A 43 5.77 2.63 15.16
C SER A 43 7.30 2.56 15.17
N LEU A 44 7.94 3.25 16.11
CA LEU A 44 9.40 3.24 16.29
C LEU A 44 9.90 1.87 16.77
N ALA A 45 9.17 1.22 17.68
CA ALA A 45 9.51 -0.12 18.16
C ALA A 45 9.46 -1.15 17.02
N ILE A 46 8.43 -1.12 16.17
CA ILE A 46 8.33 -1.97 14.99
C ILE A 46 9.53 -1.71 14.06
N PHE A 47 9.79 -0.45 13.71
CA PHE A 47 10.87 -0.10 12.80
C PHE A 47 12.25 -0.55 13.31
N ALA A 48 12.52 -0.39 14.60
CA ALA A 48 13.76 -0.83 15.25
C ALA A 48 13.89 -2.36 15.23
N ALA A 49 12.84 -3.10 15.60
CA ALA A 49 12.83 -4.56 15.59
C ALA A 49 13.09 -5.11 14.18
N MET A 50 12.45 -4.53 13.16
CA MET A 50 12.58 -4.96 11.78
C MET A 50 13.98 -4.66 11.21
N LYS A 51 14.59 -3.52 11.55
CA LYS A 51 15.99 -3.23 11.20
C LYS A 51 16.96 -4.25 11.81
N HIS A 52 16.74 -4.61 13.07
CA HIS A 52 17.56 -5.60 13.75
C HIS A 52 17.46 -6.99 13.08
N GLU A 53 16.25 -7.43 12.71
CA GLU A 53 16.08 -8.69 11.99
C GLU A 53 16.70 -8.66 10.59
N SER A 54 16.55 -7.58 9.85
CA SER A 54 17.18 -7.42 8.53
C SER A 54 18.69 -7.47 8.59
N SER A 55 19.31 -7.00 9.67
CA SER A 55 20.77 -7.04 9.85
C SER A 55 21.32 -8.44 10.18
N LYS A 56 20.48 -9.35 10.70
CA LYS A 56 20.86 -10.74 11.00
C LYS A 56 20.87 -11.64 9.77
N GLN A 57 20.17 -11.28 8.72
CA GLN A 57 20.14 -12.04 7.45
C GLN A 57 21.44 -11.78 6.67
N ILE A 58 22.53 -12.44 7.12
CA ILE A 58 23.81 -12.48 6.42
C ILE A 58 23.63 -13.47 5.27
N SER A 59 23.34 -12.99 4.10
CA SER A 59 23.78 -13.48 2.80
C SER A 59 22.89 -13.03 1.65
N GLY A 60 23.32 -12.05 0.87
CA GLY A 60 23.07 -11.97 -0.58
C GLY A 60 21.67 -11.61 -1.09
N GLN A 61 20.64 -11.59 -0.29
CA GLN A 61 19.32 -11.10 -0.66
C GLN A 61 18.97 -9.86 0.19
N ASN A 62 19.57 -8.73 -0.16
CA ASN A 62 19.04 -7.42 0.21
C ASN A 62 17.74 -7.20 -0.55
N SER A 63 16.69 -7.91 -0.20
CA SER A 63 15.35 -7.45 -0.46
C SER A 63 15.13 -6.28 0.52
N GLY A 64 15.35 -5.07 0.05
CA GLY A 64 15.14 -3.89 0.87
C GLY A 64 13.70 -3.89 1.38
N LEU A 65 13.53 -4.28 2.65
CA LEU A 65 12.23 -4.26 3.32
C LEU A 65 11.65 -2.86 3.24
N ILE A 66 10.45 -2.76 2.72
CA ILE A 66 9.76 -1.49 2.53
C ILE A 66 8.82 -1.27 3.70
N PHE A 67 8.83 -0.06 4.26
CA PHE A 67 7.88 0.36 5.27
C PHE A 67 6.90 1.36 4.69
N SER A 68 5.64 1.27 5.11
CA SER A 68 4.67 2.32 4.92
C SER A 68 3.93 2.62 6.23
N ALA A 69 3.39 3.82 6.36
CA ALA A 69 2.62 4.23 7.53
C ALA A 69 1.48 5.15 7.12
N THR A 70 0.38 5.06 7.84
CA THR A 70 -0.76 5.97 7.70
C THR A 70 -0.65 7.12 8.69
N VAL A 71 -1.23 8.28 8.33
CA VAL A 71 -1.26 9.48 9.19
C VAL A 71 -2.65 9.75 9.80
N GLY A 72 -3.62 8.88 9.56
CA GLY A 72 -5.03 9.10 9.90
C GLY A 72 -5.83 9.55 8.67
N GLU A 73 -7.14 9.72 8.87
CA GLU A 73 -8.07 10.06 7.78
C GLU A 73 -8.56 11.52 7.86
N ASN A 74 -8.69 12.03 9.07
CA ASN A 74 -9.34 13.32 9.32
C ASN A 74 -8.31 14.32 9.84
N HIS A 75 -7.92 15.23 8.99
CA HIS A 75 -7.10 16.39 9.34
C HIS A 75 -7.93 17.65 9.19
N GLU A 76 -7.94 18.50 10.21
CA GLU A 76 -8.75 19.72 10.23
C GLU A 76 -8.34 20.70 9.14
N ASN A 77 -7.05 20.74 8.84
CA ASN A 77 -6.46 21.63 7.83
C ASN A 77 -5.12 21.08 7.33
N LEU A 78 -4.53 21.80 6.39
CA LEU A 78 -3.26 21.42 5.77
C LEU A 78 -2.10 21.36 6.76
N ASP A 79 -2.03 22.27 7.73
CA ASP A 79 -0.93 22.31 8.71
C ASP A 79 -0.92 21.07 9.60
N THR A 80 -2.09 20.60 10.03
CA THR A 80 -2.23 19.38 10.83
C THR A 80 -1.84 18.13 10.02
N LEU A 81 -2.13 18.11 8.72
CA LEU A 81 -1.69 17.03 7.84
C LEU A 81 -0.18 17.05 7.65
N ILE A 82 0.41 18.23 7.37
CA ILE A 82 1.87 18.37 7.21
C ILE A 82 2.60 17.92 8.47
N ALA A 83 2.16 18.40 9.65
CA ALA A 83 2.75 17.99 10.92
C ALA A 83 2.69 16.46 11.13
N ALA A 84 1.58 15.82 10.75
CA ALA A 84 1.44 14.37 10.83
C ALA A 84 2.39 13.64 9.86
N ILE A 85 2.57 14.15 8.64
CA ILE A 85 3.50 13.61 7.66
C ILE A 85 4.95 13.73 8.17
N GLU A 86 5.34 14.92 8.63
CA GLU A 86 6.68 15.18 9.16
C GLU A 86 6.98 14.30 10.37
N GLN A 87 6.03 14.17 11.29
CA GLN A 87 6.16 13.27 12.43
C GLN A 87 6.40 11.82 11.98
N ARG A 88 5.68 11.31 10.98
CA ARG A 88 5.90 9.97 10.45
C ARG A 88 7.25 9.83 9.74
N ALA A 89 7.70 10.87 9.06
CA ALA A 89 9.00 10.86 8.39
C ALA A 89 10.17 10.67 9.38
N THR A 90 10.01 11.03 10.67
CA THR A 90 11.05 10.80 11.70
C THR A 90 11.28 9.33 12.03
N ILE A 91 10.35 8.41 11.69
CA ILE A 91 10.53 6.96 11.88
C ILE A 91 11.73 6.45 11.07
N GLY A 92 11.96 7.03 9.87
CA GLY A 92 13.01 6.63 8.95
C GLY A 92 12.54 6.60 7.50
N GLN A 93 13.08 5.69 6.70
CA GLN A 93 12.66 5.53 5.29
C GLN A 93 11.30 4.84 5.21
N VAL A 94 10.24 5.60 5.43
CA VAL A 94 8.85 5.13 5.43
C VAL A 94 8.06 5.82 4.32
N ILE A 95 7.26 5.05 3.58
CA ILE A 95 6.28 5.58 2.62
C ILE A 95 5.05 6.04 3.41
N ILE A 96 4.67 7.29 3.28
CA ILE A 96 3.58 7.89 4.03
C ILE A 96 2.30 7.86 3.20
N LYS A 97 1.24 7.29 3.76
CA LYS A 97 -0.07 7.20 3.11
C LYS A 97 -1.04 8.22 3.68
N ILE A 98 -1.59 9.06 2.80
CA ILE A 98 -2.57 10.09 3.14
C ILE A 98 -3.88 9.85 2.39
N ALA A 99 -5.02 10.08 3.05
CA ALA A 99 -6.32 9.97 2.42
C ALA A 99 -6.54 11.12 1.42
N VAL A 100 -7.08 10.82 0.25
CA VAL A 100 -7.62 11.87 -0.65
C VAL A 100 -8.82 12.50 0.06
N SER A 101 -8.81 13.82 0.17
CA SER A 101 -9.80 14.61 0.90
C SER A 101 -10.06 15.95 0.18
N VAL A 102 -10.89 16.79 0.76
CA VAL A 102 -11.16 18.13 0.24
C VAL A 102 -9.91 19.01 0.12
N LEU A 103 -8.85 18.72 0.89
CA LEU A 103 -7.56 19.42 0.78
C LEU A 103 -6.92 19.29 -0.60
N PHE A 104 -7.22 18.21 -1.34
CA PHE A 104 -6.72 18.01 -2.70
C PHE A 104 -7.36 18.95 -3.74
N ASN A 105 -8.33 19.78 -3.36
CA ASN A 105 -8.89 20.83 -4.22
C ASN A 105 -8.11 22.14 -4.14
N ASP A 106 -7.12 22.25 -3.23
CA ASP A 106 -6.34 23.45 -3.01
C ASP A 106 -4.97 23.35 -3.70
N GLU A 107 -4.61 24.33 -4.51
CA GLU A 107 -3.29 24.40 -5.15
C GLU A 107 -2.15 24.48 -4.12
N ILE A 108 -2.37 25.13 -2.98
CA ILE A 108 -1.40 25.25 -1.89
C ILE A 108 -1.04 23.86 -1.35
N PHE A 109 -2.02 22.95 -1.26
CA PHE A 109 -1.78 21.56 -0.88
C PHE A 109 -0.70 20.91 -1.75
N PHE A 110 -0.80 21.00 -3.08
CA PHE A 110 0.17 20.40 -3.99
C PHE A 110 1.54 21.06 -3.94
N VAL A 111 1.60 22.36 -3.65
CA VAL A 111 2.87 23.07 -3.42
C VAL A 111 3.57 22.51 -2.18
N GLU A 112 2.87 22.34 -1.06
CA GLU A 112 3.45 21.80 0.17
C GLU A 112 3.84 20.33 0.00
N MET A 113 3.01 19.49 -0.64
CA MET A 113 3.37 18.10 -0.94
C MET A 113 4.63 18.00 -1.80
N ARG A 114 4.81 18.91 -2.75
CA ARG A 114 6.04 18.98 -3.56
C ARG A 114 7.27 19.33 -2.73
N LYS A 115 7.15 20.24 -1.77
CA LYS A 115 8.25 20.57 -0.83
C LYS A 115 8.66 19.33 -0.03
N LEU A 116 7.69 18.62 0.54
CA LEU A 116 7.94 17.39 1.29
C LEU A 116 8.59 16.31 0.40
N SER A 117 8.09 16.13 -0.81
CA SER A 117 8.65 15.17 -1.77
C SER A 117 10.09 15.53 -2.18
N ASN A 118 10.39 16.82 -2.43
CA ASN A 118 11.74 17.29 -2.72
C ASN A 118 12.69 17.11 -1.53
N ALA A 119 12.18 17.13 -0.30
CA ALA A 119 12.91 16.78 0.92
C ALA A 119 13.10 15.25 1.11
N GLY A 120 12.64 14.43 0.15
CA GLY A 120 12.83 12.98 0.14
C GLY A 120 11.68 12.18 0.76
N VAL A 121 10.60 12.82 1.18
CA VAL A 121 9.41 12.12 1.72
C VAL A 121 8.65 11.43 0.59
N LYS A 122 8.46 10.11 0.68
CA LYS A 122 7.64 9.35 -0.27
C LYS A 122 6.17 9.35 0.18
N ILE A 123 5.29 9.93 -0.62
CA ILE A 123 3.86 10.06 -0.29
C ILE A 123 3.03 9.23 -1.26
N VAL A 124 2.06 8.49 -0.74
CA VAL A 124 1.03 7.76 -1.49
C VAL A 124 -0.34 8.35 -1.18
N ALA A 125 -1.07 8.75 -2.21
CA ALA A 125 -2.46 9.17 -2.10
C ALA A 125 -3.38 7.95 -2.05
N VAL A 126 -4.23 7.84 -1.04
CA VAL A 126 -5.19 6.75 -0.87
C VAL A 126 -6.59 7.25 -1.21
N PHE A 127 -7.15 6.73 -2.29
CA PHE A 127 -8.54 6.95 -2.68
C PHE A 127 -9.41 5.90 -2.00
N PHE A 128 -10.55 6.32 -1.47
CA PHE A 128 -11.55 5.39 -0.98
C PHE A 128 -12.43 4.90 -2.13
N ALA A 129 -12.34 3.61 -2.44
CA ALA A 129 -13.01 2.97 -3.57
C ALA A 129 -14.54 2.92 -3.43
N ASP A 130 -15.05 3.09 -2.24
CA ASP A 130 -16.48 3.22 -1.93
C ASP A 130 -16.98 4.69 -1.96
N GLU A 131 -16.11 5.62 -2.36
CA GLU A 131 -16.41 7.01 -2.69
C GLU A 131 -16.10 7.25 -4.19
N ARG A 132 -16.33 8.46 -4.67
CA ARG A 132 -15.98 8.81 -6.04
C ARG A 132 -14.46 8.87 -6.22
N VAL A 133 -13.92 8.03 -7.09
CA VAL A 133 -12.50 8.03 -7.45
C VAL A 133 -12.29 8.96 -8.64
N ASP A 134 -11.59 10.08 -8.44
CA ASP A 134 -11.27 11.03 -9.50
C ASP A 134 -9.86 10.75 -10.06
N LEU A 135 -9.82 10.06 -11.20
CA LEU A 135 -8.56 9.73 -11.88
C LEU A 135 -7.86 10.94 -12.48
N THR A 136 -8.55 12.08 -12.64
CA THR A 136 -7.94 13.33 -13.17
C THR A 136 -6.91 13.93 -12.22
N LEU A 137 -6.90 13.51 -10.95
CA LEU A 137 -5.89 13.89 -9.96
C LEU A 137 -4.52 13.24 -10.21
N LEU A 138 -4.45 12.09 -10.89
CA LEU A 138 -3.20 11.32 -11.01
C LEU A 138 -2.06 12.11 -11.67
N PRO A 139 -2.26 12.87 -12.78
CA PRO A 139 -1.23 13.74 -13.33
C PRO A 139 -0.73 14.79 -12.34
N THR A 140 -1.64 15.43 -11.61
CA THR A 140 -1.32 16.46 -10.60
C THR A 140 -0.54 15.87 -9.42
N LEU A 141 -0.93 14.67 -8.94
CA LEU A 141 -0.17 13.93 -7.93
C LEU A 141 1.27 13.70 -8.38
N LYS A 142 1.47 13.27 -9.64
CA LYS A 142 2.82 13.06 -10.18
C LYS A 142 3.62 14.35 -10.23
N GLN A 143 3.02 15.45 -10.68
CA GLN A 143 3.65 16.77 -10.72
C GLN A 143 4.04 17.28 -9.33
N ALA A 144 3.23 16.96 -8.30
CA ALA A 144 3.53 17.25 -6.90
C ALA A 144 4.53 16.28 -6.26
N GLY A 145 5.09 15.33 -7.02
CA GLY A 145 6.13 14.42 -6.55
C GLY A 145 5.63 13.21 -5.77
N PHE A 146 4.34 12.90 -5.79
CA PHE A 146 3.83 11.70 -5.13
C PHE A 146 4.52 10.43 -5.66
N TYR A 147 4.82 9.51 -4.74
CA TYR A 147 5.41 8.22 -5.04
C TYR A 147 4.42 7.27 -5.70
N GLY A 148 3.15 7.34 -5.33
CA GLY A 148 2.12 6.47 -5.84
C GLY A 148 0.71 6.87 -5.45
N ALA A 149 -0.24 6.08 -5.93
CA ALA A 149 -1.65 6.15 -5.57
C ALA A 149 -2.18 4.75 -5.22
N MET A 150 -3.19 4.67 -4.37
CA MET A 150 -3.74 3.42 -3.88
C MET A 150 -5.25 3.49 -3.74
N LEU A 151 -5.92 2.39 -4.02
CA LEU A 151 -7.33 2.18 -3.67
C LEU A 151 -7.42 1.37 -2.36
N ASP A 152 -8.23 1.84 -1.42
CA ASP A 152 -8.68 1.08 -0.23
C ASP A 152 -10.19 1.32 -0.05
N THR A 153 -10.89 0.55 0.74
CA THR A 153 -12.29 0.80 1.11
C THR A 153 -12.36 1.50 2.47
N LYS A 154 -13.21 2.51 2.60
CA LYS A 154 -13.53 3.17 3.87
C LYS A 154 -14.44 2.28 4.71
N ASN A 155 -15.53 1.83 4.12
CA ASN A 155 -16.44 0.87 4.71
C ASN A 155 -15.88 -0.56 4.60
N LYS A 156 -15.58 -1.19 5.73
CA LYS A 156 -14.97 -2.53 5.77
C LYS A 156 -15.96 -3.70 5.66
N HIS A 157 -17.25 -3.42 5.48
CA HIS A 157 -18.27 -4.44 5.16
C HIS A 157 -18.31 -4.80 3.66
N LYS A 158 -17.69 -3.97 2.80
CA LYS A 158 -17.53 -4.25 1.38
C LYS A 158 -16.05 -4.41 1.03
N ASN A 159 -15.74 -5.33 0.13
CA ASN A 159 -14.40 -5.44 -0.44
C ASN A 159 -14.25 -4.58 -1.71
N LEU A 160 -13.03 -4.45 -2.19
CA LEU A 160 -12.70 -3.64 -3.36
C LEU A 160 -13.52 -4.03 -4.62
N LEU A 161 -13.71 -5.34 -4.87
CA LEU A 161 -14.47 -5.86 -6.03
C LEU A 161 -15.99 -5.69 -5.90
N GLN A 162 -16.48 -5.32 -4.72
CA GLN A 162 -17.87 -4.95 -4.50
C GLN A 162 -18.13 -3.44 -4.61
N THR A 163 -17.07 -2.64 -4.65
CA THR A 163 -17.15 -1.18 -4.71
C THR A 163 -16.75 -0.63 -6.07
N GLN A 164 -15.92 -1.33 -6.81
CA GLN A 164 -15.43 -0.93 -8.13
C GLN A 164 -15.55 -2.08 -9.12
N THR A 165 -15.79 -1.78 -10.39
CA THR A 165 -15.72 -2.77 -11.47
C THR A 165 -14.27 -3.13 -11.80
N ILE A 166 -14.06 -4.26 -12.48
CA ILE A 166 -12.70 -4.65 -12.94
C ILE A 166 -12.16 -3.63 -13.94
N GLU A 167 -13.02 -3.07 -14.77
CA GLU A 167 -12.71 -2.03 -15.75
C GLU A 167 -12.20 -0.76 -15.06
N ASP A 168 -12.87 -0.29 -13.99
CA ASP A 168 -12.44 0.88 -13.22
C ASP A 168 -11.09 0.63 -12.53
N LEU A 169 -10.90 -0.55 -11.96
CA LEU A 169 -9.63 -0.95 -11.35
C LEU A 169 -8.50 -1.04 -12.39
N ALA A 170 -8.79 -1.54 -13.60
CA ALA A 170 -7.84 -1.59 -14.70
C ALA A 170 -7.46 -0.19 -15.18
N LEU A 171 -8.43 0.72 -15.30
CA LEU A 171 -8.18 2.13 -15.63
C LEU A 171 -7.29 2.80 -14.56
N PHE A 172 -7.60 2.61 -13.28
CA PHE A 172 -6.80 3.15 -12.18
C PHE A 172 -5.33 2.70 -12.26
N THR A 173 -5.09 1.39 -12.38
CA THR A 173 -3.72 0.86 -12.45
C THR A 173 -3.00 1.30 -13.72
N HIS A 174 -3.70 1.34 -14.86
CA HIS A 174 -3.17 1.81 -16.13
C HIS A 174 -2.73 3.28 -16.03
N PHE A 175 -3.59 4.18 -15.56
CA PHE A 175 -3.26 5.61 -15.42
C PHE A 175 -2.13 5.83 -14.40
N CYS A 176 -2.10 5.09 -13.30
CA CYS A 176 -0.96 5.15 -12.39
C CYS A 176 0.36 4.82 -13.12
N HIS A 177 0.39 3.74 -13.91
CA HIS A 177 1.57 3.35 -14.67
C HIS A 177 1.94 4.40 -15.73
N GLN A 178 0.96 4.94 -16.47
CA GLN A 178 1.15 5.98 -17.47
C GLN A 178 1.84 7.23 -16.89
N HIS A 179 1.48 7.60 -15.65
CA HIS A 179 2.08 8.72 -14.94
C HIS A 179 3.28 8.33 -14.06
N SER A 180 3.82 7.10 -14.20
CA SER A 180 4.94 6.62 -13.39
C SER A 180 4.68 6.71 -11.88
N LEU A 181 3.44 6.50 -11.45
CA LEU A 181 3.02 6.33 -10.06
C LEU A 181 2.99 4.84 -9.71
N LYS A 182 3.43 4.48 -8.51
CA LYS A 182 3.22 3.13 -7.97
C LYS A 182 1.73 2.95 -7.66
N SER A 183 1.14 1.87 -8.16
CA SER A 183 -0.28 1.56 -7.95
C SER A 183 -0.47 0.55 -6.83
N GLY A 184 -1.39 0.80 -5.91
CA GLY A 184 -1.75 -0.12 -4.83
C GLY A 184 -3.23 -0.50 -4.87
N LEU A 185 -3.54 -1.76 -4.59
CA LEU A 185 -4.91 -2.24 -4.44
C LEU A 185 -5.08 -2.87 -3.05
N ALA A 186 -6.04 -2.37 -2.28
CA ALA A 186 -6.46 -2.91 -0.99
C ALA A 186 -7.97 -2.72 -0.80
N GLY A 187 -8.48 -3.02 0.37
CA GLY A 187 -9.90 -2.90 0.70
C GLY A 187 -10.53 -4.26 0.93
N SER A 188 -10.43 -4.76 2.16
CA SER A 188 -11.01 -6.04 2.60
C SER A 188 -10.71 -7.21 1.65
N LEU A 189 -9.47 -7.27 1.13
CA LEU A 189 -9.04 -8.33 0.22
C LEU A 189 -8.80 -9.65 0.96
N HIS A 190 -9.08 -10.75 0.26
CA HIS A 190 -8.86 -12.14 0.67
C HIS A 190 -8.12 -12.90 -0.43
N ALA A 191 -7.59 -14.08 -0.11
CA ALA A 191 -6.86 -14.93 -1.05
C ALA A 191 -7.63 -15.18 -2.37
N GLN A 192 -8.93 -15.42 -2.30
CA GLN A 192 -9.80 -15.65 -3.47
C GLN A 192 -9.88 -14.49 -4.47
N HIS A 193 -9.51 -13.27 -4.08
CA HIS A 193 -9.54 -12.09 -4.97
C HIS A 193 -8.26 -11.92 -5.78
N ILE A 194 -7.19 -12.65 -5.43
CA ILE A 194 -5.85 -12.44 -5.98
C ILE A 194 -5.82 -12.71 -7.47
N ASP A 195 -6.36 -13.82 -7.93
CA ASP A 195 -6.31 -14.23 -9.34
C ASP A 195 -6.92 -13.16 -10.26
N THR A 196 -8.06 -12.60 -9.86
CA THR A 196 -8.73 -11.52 -10.60
C THR A 196 -7.89 -10.24 -10.62
N LEU A 197 -7.33 -9.87 -9.48
CA LEU A 197 -6.61 -8.58 -9.34
C LEU A 197 -5.19 -8.62 -9.92
N LEU A 198 -4.55 -9.79 -9.99
CA LEU A 198 -3.19 -9.91 -10.55
C LEU A 198 -3.11 -9.53 -12.01
N ALA A 199 -4.18 -9.77 -12.79
CA ALA A 199 -4.25 -9.37 -14.19
C ALA A 199 -4.12 -7.85 -14.39
N LEU A 200 -4.44 -7.06 -13.35
CA LEU A 200 -4.37 -5.60 -13.37
C LEU A 200 -2.95 -5.05 -13.20
N ASN A 201 -1.95 -5.90 -12.90
CA ASN A 201 -0.54 -5.53 -12.75
C ASN A 201 -0.28 -4.39 -11.74
N ALA A 202 -1.07 -4.30 -10.66
CA ALA A 202 -0.78 -3.36 -9.59
C ALA A 202 0.62 -3.57 -9.02
N THR A 203 1.28 -2.49 -8.57
CA THR A 203 2.63 -2.57 -7.98
C THR A 203 2.61 -3.38 -6.70
N TYR A 204 1.56 -3.24 -5.88
CA TYR A 204 1.37 -4.00 -4.65
C TYR A 204 -0.10 -4.23 -4.34
N MET A 205 -0.37 -5.30 -3.57
CA MET A 205 -1.68 -5.58 -2.98
C MET A 205 -1.57 -5.59 -1.47
N GLY A 206 -2.53 -4.92 -0.79
CA GLY A 206 -2.56 -4.75 0.65
C GLY A 206 -3.60 -5.63 1.33
N PHE A 207 -3.18 -6.32 2.40
CA PHE A 207 -4.02 -7.21 3.17
C PHE A 207 -3.96 -6.87 4.67
N ARG A 208 -5.10 -6.99 5.34
CA ARG A 208 -5.22 -6.99 6.79
C ARG A 208 -6.23 -8.04 7.23
N GLY A 209 -7.53 -7.79 7.10
CA GLY A 209 -8.57 -8.70 7.57
C GLY A 209 -8.48 -10.09 6.95
N GLY A 210 -8.20 -10.20 5.67
CA GLY A 210 -8.09 -11.47 4.94
C GLY A 210 -6.97 -12.39 5.41
N VAL A 211 -5.97 -11.85 6.11
CA VAL A 211 -4.84 -12.61 6.68
C VAL A 211 -4.86 -12.65 8.22
N CYS A 212 -5.96 -12.21 8.84
CA CYS A 212 -6.15 -12.31 10.29
C CYS A 212 -6.91 -13.59 10.68
N ASN A 213 -6.81 -13.96 11.96
CA ASN A 213 -7.65 -14.98 12.56
C ASN A 213 -9.12 -14.59 12.41
N ASN A 214 -9.97 -15.58 12.10
CA ASN A 214 -11.42 -15.41 11.88
C ASN A 214 -11.80 -14.33 10.85
N LEU A 215 -10.87 -13.93 9.96
CA LEU A 215 -11.04 -12.88 8.96
C LEU A 215 -11.47 -11.52 9.55
N LYS A 216 -11.15 -11.27 10.81
CA LYS A 216 -11.47 -10.02 11.51
C LYS A 216 -10.25 -9.13 11.58
N ARG A 217 -10.31 -7.92 11.00
CA ARG A 217 -9.18 -6.98 10.88
C ARG A 217 -8.54 -6.57 12.21
N ILE A 218 -9.29 -6.60 13.31
CA ILE A 218 -8.82 -6.28 14.67
C ILE A 218 -8.10 -7.45 15.35
N SER A 219 -8.34 -8.69 14.85
CA SER A 219 -7.68 -9.91 15.35
C SER A 219 -6.21 -9.94 14.95
N ASN A 220 -5.45 -10.82 15.59
CA ASN A 220 -4.03 -11.03 15.26
C ASN A 220 -3.88 -11.66 13.87
N LEU A 221 -2.75 -11.39 13.25
CA LEU A 221 -2.36 -12.00 11.97
C LEU A 221 -2.23 -13.51 12.11
N ASN A 222 -2.42 -14.20 10.99
CA ASN A 222 -2.27 -15.64 10.86
C ASN A 222 -1.20 -15.96 9.80
N GLY A 223 -0.09 -16.55 10.21
CA GLY A 223 1.04 -16.85 9.33
C GLY A 223 0.68 -17.75 8.15
N THR A 224 -0.15 -18.80 8.37
CA THR A 224 -0.60 -19.68 7.28
C THR A 224 -1.37 -18.94 6.20
N LYS A 225 -2.22 -17.96 6.58
CA LYS A 225 -2.96 -17.14 5.62
C LYS A 225 -2.06 -16.15 4.87
N ILE A 226 -1.01 -15.64 5.52
CA ILE A 226 -0.02 -14.80 4.85
C ILE A 226 0.75 -15.64 3.82
N ASP A 227 1.18 -16.83 4.18
CA ASP A 227 1.87 -17.78 3.31
C ASP A 227 1.01 -18.17 2.09
N GLU A 228 -0.29 -18.44 2.31
CA GLU A 228 -1.25 -18.70 1.23
C GLU A 228 -1.30 -17.54 0.23
N VAL A 229 -1.51 -16.31 0.71
CA VAL A 229 -1.53 -15.10 -0.12
C VAL A 229 -0.20 -14.91 -0.86
N LYS A 230 0.93 -15.10 -0.18
CA LYS A 230 2.27 -14.98 -0.79
C LYS A 230 2.49 -15.99 -1.91
N LYS A 231 2.10 -17.25 -1.71
CA LYS A 231 2.20 -18.30 -2.72
C LYS A 231 1.37 -17.99 -3.96
N LEU A 232 0.12 -17.54 -3.79
CA LEU A 232 -0.73 -17.13 -4.92
C LEU A 232 -0.10 -16.00 -5.72
N LEU A 233 0.40 -14.95 -5.05
CA LEU A 233 1.09 -13.83 -5.72
C LEU A 233 2.33 -14.31 -6.50
N HIS A 234 3.10 -15.27 -5.98
CA HIS A 234 4.30 -15.80 -6.64
C HIS A 234 4.00 -16.72 -7.82
N THR A 235 3.03 -17.60 -7.69
CA THR A 235 2.67 -18.58 -8.74
C THR A 235 2.25 -17.85 -10.02
N HIS A 236 1.39 -16.86 -9.92
CA HIS A 236 0.93 -16.09 -11.08
C HIS A 236 2.00 -15.15 -11.64
N ASN A 237 2.85 -14.56 -10.81
CA ASN A 237 3.99 -13.78 -11.28
C ASN A 237 4.93 -14.60 -12.19
N ASN A 238 5.14 -15.87 -11.87
CA ASN A 238 5.95 -16.79 -12.67
C ASN A 238 5.28 -17.15 -14.02
N TYR A 239 3.95 -17.32 -14.05
CA TYR A 239 3.18 -17.54 -15.27
C TYR A 239 3.24 -16.34 -16.21
N SER A 240 3.01 -15.14 -15.70
CA SER A 240 3.09 -13.89 -16.47
C SER A 240 4.49 -13.67 -17.08
N THR A 241 5.54 -13.99 -16.34
CA THR A 241 6.93 -13.88 -16.83
C THR A 241 7.25 -14.95 -17.89
N LYS A 242 6.72 -16.17 -17.76
CA LYS A 242 6.87 -17.23 -18.78
C LYS A 242 6.10 -16.88 -20.05
N MET A 243 4.86 -16.40 -19.97
CA MET A 243 4.08 -16.03 -21.15
C MET A 243 4.71 -14.87 -21.93
N LYS A 244 5.27 -13.86 -21.25
CA LYS A 244 6.04 -12.78 -21.90
C LYS A 244 7.33 -13.28 -22.61
N LYS A 245 7.89 -14.42 -22.20
CA LYS A 245 9.03 -15.06 -22.86
C LYS A 245 8.63 -15.98 -24.03
N ILE A 246 7.37 -16.43 -24.07
CA ILE A 246 6.86 -17.40 -25.09
C ILE A 246 6.15 -16.66 -26.23
N ILE A 247 5.82 -15.38 -26.10
CA ILE A 247 5.32 -14.55 -27.20
C ILE A 247 6.50 -13.75 -27.79
N PRO A 248 7.28 -14.32 -28.70
CA PRO A 248 8.25 -13.55 -29.48
C PRO A 248 7.50 -12.89 -30.63
N LEU A 249 7.55 -11.55 -30.71
CA LEU A 249 7.55 -10.81 -31.98
C LEU A 249 6.58 -11.28 -33.10
N ALA A 250 5.30 -11.33 -32.87
CA ALA A 250 4.33 -11.60 -33.95
C ALA A 250 3.36 -10.42 -34.17
N LEU A 251 3.77 -9.18 -33.90
CA LEU A 251 3.01 -7.97 -34.25
C LEU A 251 3.94 -6.84 -34.67
N HIS A 252 4.85 -7.10 -35.63
CA HIS A 252 5.44 -6.08 -36.49
C HIS A 252 5.51 -6.66 -37.90
N SER A 253 4.35 -6.67 -38.55
CA SER A 253 4.22 -6.76 -40.01
C SER A 253 2.92 -6.08 -40.40
#